data_cee7c1a62da2235666d26a4dd3f15fdd
#
_entry.id   cee7c1a62da2235666d26a4dd3f15fdd
#
_cell.length_a   1.000
_cell.length_b   1.000
_cell.length_c   1.000
_cell.angle_alpha   90.00
_cell.angle_beta   90.00
_cell.angle_gamma   90.00
#
_symmetry.space_group_name_H-M   'P 1'
#
loop_
_entity.id
_entity.type
_entity.pdbx_description
1 polymer ?
#
loop_
_entity_poly.entity_id
_entity_poly.type
_entity_poly.pdbx_seq_one_letter_code
_entity_poly.pdbx_strand_id
1 'polypeptide(L)'
;MGGRVGVAVRRSVTALAITAMLAACGSGGGGSTSTASAGGGTATTGGGTPTPTVAGCTLRERQDWVAAQVREWYLFPETLPASLDPTPYASVDTFLDALTATARAQRKDRYFTYLTSIKDENAYYASGSSAGFGWRLALDSGARLYVTESFEGAPALAAGVDRGAEILAIGTSASDLKTVSSLYNAGGSVLSDALGPNTAGTARAFQLRDAGGTRIVTVTKSDFTLTPVSSRYGAQIISDAGQRYGYVNLRTFIDTADPALRAAFAQFRAAGVTNIIVDLRYNGGGLVRVAELMSNLLGANRATSEVMSYTTFRSEKSSQNETTFFAPQPQSVAPTRVAFIGTGSTASASEFVINAFIPYLRANAGLIGTNTYGKPVGQIALDRAACDDRLRVIAFALQNASRQGAYYDGLATTVEATCRAADDLGYPMGDPREASTRSALDYLQGKSCTRITASAAATSDTGGSAMTRAAATTASMAVTRQALLPSGPGMTPAQREVPGLF
;
A
#
# COMPACT_ATOMS: atom_id res chain seq x y z
N MET A 1 -48.59 14.96 -39.89
CA MET A 1 -48.78 16.19 -39.08
C MET A 1 -48.62 15.77 -37.62
N GLY A 2 -47.66 16.28 -36.85
CA GLY A 2 -47.44 15.96 -35.45
C GLY A 2 -45.96 16.03 -35.09
N GLY A 3 -45.44 17.27 -34.99
CA GLY A 3 -44.03 17.49 -34.64
C GLY A 3 -43.76 17.19 -33.17
N ARG A 4 -42.62 16.54 -32.90
CA ARG A 4 -42.04 16.39 -31.56
C ARG A 4 -41.00 17.49 -31.35
N VAL A 5 -41.24 18.34 -30.36
CA VAL A 5 -40.34 19.38 -29.88
C VAL A 5 -39.32 18.73 -28.99
N GLY A 6 -38.05 18.76 -29.38
CA GLY A 6 -36.92 18.34 -28.56
C GLY A 6 -36.44 19.51 -27.72
N VAL A 7 -36.40 19.35 -26.40
CA VAL A 7 -35.82 20.31 -25.46
C VAL A 7 -34.32 19.95 -25.28
N ALA A 8 -33.47 20.83 -25.83
CA ALA A 8 -32.01 20.74 -25.61
C ALA A 8 -31.65 21.49 -24.31
N VAL A 9 -31.18 20.76 -23.32
CA VAL A 9 -30.59 21.33 -22.10
C VAL A 9 -29.12 21.67 -22.37
N ARG A 10 -28.82 22.95 -22.52
CA ARG A 10 -27.45 23.48 -22.59
C ARG A 10 -26.88 23.53 -21.15
N ARG A 11 -25.85 22.78 -20.88
CA ARG A 11 -25.01 22.95 -19.71
C ARG A 11 -23.96 24.00 -20.04
N SER A 12 -24.00 25.13 -19.33
CA SER A 12 -22.99 26.18 -19.38
C SER A 12 -21.80 25.78 -18.57
N VAL A 13 -20.63 25.64 -19.21
CA VAL A 13 -19.33 25.50 -18.54
C VAL A 13 -18.76 26.89 -18.34
N THR A 14 -18.70 27.35 -17.11
CA THR A 14 -18.04 28.61 -16.74
C THR A 14 -16.56 28.34 -16.52
N ALA A 15 -15.72 28.75 -17.48
CA ALA A 15 -14.28 28.73 -17.35
C ALA A 15 -13.84 29.99 -16.57
N LEU A 16 -13.23 29.79 -15.42
CA LEU A 16 -12.60 30.84 -14.63
C LEU A 16 -11.13 30.96 -15.06
N ALA A 17 -10.80 32.03 -15.78
CA ALA A 17 -9.43 32.38 -16.14
C ALA A 17 -8.77 33.11 -14.97
N ILE A 18 -7.71 32.55 -14.42
CA ILE A 18 -6.84 33.21 -13.44
C ILE A 18 -5.67 33.83 -14.18
N THR A 19 -5.62 35.14 -14.19
CA THR A 19 -4.54 35.95 -14.77
C THR A 19 -3.37 36.00 -13.78
N ALA A 20 -2.21 35.51 -14.21
CA ALA A 20 -0.96 35.65 -13.48
C ALA A 20 -0.38 37.06 -13.69
N MET A 21 -0.19 37.82 -12.61
CA MET A 21 0.63 39.05 -12.61
C MET A 21 2.04 38.73 -12.20
N LEU A 22 2.97 38.91 -13.13
CA LEU A 22 4.40 39.04 -12.85
C LEU A 22 4.66 40.48 -12.36
N ALA A 23 5.34 40.60 -11.22
CA ALA A 23 5.99 41.83 -10.83
C ALA A 23 7.46 41.53 -10.63
N ALA A 24 8.29 42.18 -11.46
CA ALA A 24 9.74 42.13 -11.43
C ALA A 24 10.29 43.39 -10.79
N CYS A 25 11.51 43.27 -10.24
CA CYS A 25 12.57 44.26 -10.04
C CYS A 25 12.57 45.13 -8.81
N GLY A 26 13.77 45.14 -8.18
CA GLY A 26 14.26 46.20 -7.37
C GLY A 26 15.52 45.83 -6.59
N SER A 27 16.67 45.98 -7.20
CA SER A 27 18.01 45.96 -6.59
C SER A 27 18.24 47.22 -5.72
N GLY A 28 18.88 47.04 -4.56
CA GLY A 28 19.36 48.16 -3.74
C GLY A 28 20.37 47.67 -2.70
N GLY A 29 21.64 47.90 -2.94
CA GLY A 29 22.72 47.61 -2.01
C GLY A 29 22.82 48.65 -0.88
N GLY A 30 23.38 48.23 0.23
CA GLY A 30 23.74 49.11 1.36
C GLY A 30 24.63 48.34 2.32
N GLY A 31 25.92 48.45 2.19
CA GLY A 31 26.88 47.94 3.16
C GLY A 31 26.90 48.80 4.44
N SER A 32 27.08 48.16 5.57
CA SER A 32 27.51 48.78 6.81
C SER A 32 28.42 47.81 7.56
N THR A 33 29.66 48.19 7.59
CA THR A 33 30.74 47.68 8.44
C THR A 33 30.47 48.10 9.89
N SER A 34 30.56 47.15 10.82
CA SER A 34 30.77 47.50 12.23
C SER A 34 31.70 46.48 12.90
N THR A 35 32.67 47.06 13.47
CA THR A 35 33.86 46.61 14.16
C THR A 35 33.61 45.65 15.31
N ALA A 36 34.56 44.70 15.42
CA ALA A 36 34.70 43.75 16.51
C ALA A 36 35.08 44.48 17.81
N SER A 37 34.45 44.12 18.92
CA SER A 37 34.97 44.30 20.28
C SER A 37 35.00 42.96 21.00
N ALA A 38 36.20 42.56 21.42
CA ALA A 38 36.45 41.40 22.25
C ALA A 38 36.02 41.68 23.69
N GLY A 39 35.20 40.79 24.26
CA GLY A 39 34.89 40.77 25.69
C GLY A 39 34.65 39.32 26.10
N GLY A 40 35.53 38.78 26.95
CA GLY A 40 35.45 37.43 27.48
C GLY A 40 34.29 37.29 28.46
N GLY A 41 33.69 36.08 28.48
CA GLY A 41 32.67 35.74 29.47
C GLY A 41 32.13 34.34 29.29
N THR A 42 32.58 33.45 30.17
CA THR A 42 31.90 32.25 30.73
C THR A 42 30.95 31.42 29.85
N ALA A 43 31.35 30.15 29.67
CA ALA A 43 30.55 29.09 29.11
C ALA A 43 29.21 28.92 29.87
N THR A 44 28.11 29.19 29.21
CA THR A 44 26.77 28.78 29.61
C THR A 44 26.36 27.61 28.70
N THR A 45 25.96 26.54 29.34
CA THR A 45 25.36 25.31 28.73
C THR A 45 24.28 25.70 27.72
N GLY A 46 24.45 25.23 26.47
CA GLY A 46 23.58 25.54 25.35
C GLY A 46 22.17 24.97 25.55
N GLY A 47 21.27 25.83 25.89
CA GLY A 47 19.85 25.65 25.64
C GLY A 47 19.63 25.89 24.14
N GLY A 48 19.33 24.83 23.38
CA GLY A 48 18.92 24.97 21.99
C GLY A 48 17.70 25.87 21.90
N THR A 49 17.80 26.96 21.15
CA THR A 49 16.67 27.85 20.86
C THR A 49 15.56 27.01 20.20
N PRO A 50 14.34 26.92 20.74
CA PRO A 50 13.28 26.18 20.10
C PRO A 50 13.03 26.80 18.72
N THR A 51 13.01 25.96 17.69
CA THR A 51 12.62 26.37 16.34
C THR A 51 11.22 27.00 16.43
N PRO A 52 11.00 28.21 15.86
CA PRO A 52 9.71 28.87 15.96
C PRO A 52 8.62 28.00 15.37
N THR A 53 7.67 27.56 16.17
CA THR A 53 6.53 26.76 15.73
C THR A 53 5.59 27.63 14.90
N VAL A 54 5.18 27.17 13.73
CA VAL A 54 4.15 27.81 12.90
C VAL A 54 2.88 27.96 13.76
N ALA A 55 2.21 29.11 13.73
CA ALA A 55 0.96 29.34 14.45
C ALA A 55 -0.08 28.28 14.08
N GLY A 56 -0.70 27.66 15.07
CA GLY A 56 -1.64 26.58 14.87
C GLY A 56 -1.00 25.16 14.76
N CYS A 57 0.33 25.02 14.89
CA CYS A 57 1.04 23.76 14.71
C CYS A 57 1.76 23.26 15.96
N THR A 58 1.41 23.78 17.13
CA THR A 58 1.87 23.19 18.39
C THR A 58 1.31 21.78 18.55
N LEU A 59 1.98 20.94 19.34
CA LEU A 59 1.52 19.58 19.61
C LEU A 59 0.06 19.56 20.08
N ARG A 60 -0.30 20.44 21.03
CA ARG A 60 -1.65 20.53 21.57
C ARG A 60 -2.68 20.92 20.50
N GLU A 61 -2.41 21.92 19.69
CA GLU A 61 -3.32 22.35 18.62
C GLU A 61 -3.53 21.27 17.55
N ARG A 62 -2.48 20.49 17.25
CA ARG A 62 -2.57 19.35 16.32
C ARG A 62 -3.37 18.19 16.93
N GLN A 63 -3.18 17.88 18.21
CA GLN A 63 -3.96 16.87 18.95
C GLN A 63 -5.45 17.25 19.01
N ASP A 64 -5.78 18.51 19.35
CA ASP A 64 -7.15 19.00 19.41
C ASP A 64 -7.85 18.92 18.03
N TRP A 65 -7.12 19.32 16.97
CA TRP A 65 -7.63 19.21 15.60
C TRP A 65 -7.89 17.74 15.20
N VAL A 66 -6.96 16.85 15.44
CA VAL A 66 -7.12 15.40 15.15
C VAL A 66 -8.31 14.83 15.91
N ALA A 67 -8.46 15.16 17.21
CA ALA A 67 -9.59 14.69 18.00
C ALA A 67 -10.93 15.16 17.42
N ALA A 68 -11.03 16.43 16.99
CA ALA A 68 -12.24 16.99 16.39
C ALA A 68 -12.59 16.25 15.08
N GLN A 69 -11.59 16.06 14.20
CA GLN A 69 -11.81 15.37 12.92
C GLN A 69 -12.19 13.90 13.09
N VAL A 70 -11.51 13.17 13.99
CA VAL A 70 -11.84 11.77 14.29
C VAL A 70 -13.27 11.65 14.84
N ARG A 71 -13.67 12.51 15.78
CA ARG A 71 -15.04 12.50 16.31
C ARG A 71 -16.10 12.76 15.24
N GLU A 72 -15.79 13.60 14.26
CA GLU A 72 -16.73 13.95 13.20
C GLU A 72 -16.85 12.87 12.14
N TRP A 73 -15.73 12.23 11.72
CA TRP A 73 -15.70 11.41 10.52
C TRP A 73 -15.51 9.91 10.76
N TYR A 74 -15.03 9.50 11.95
CA TYR A 74 -14.67 8.10 12.19
C TYR A 74 -15.86 7.16 12.01
N LEU A 75 -15.64 6.10 11.26
CA LEU A 75 -16.69 5.10 10.93
C LEU A 75 -17.26 4.38 12.15
N PHE A 76 -16.48 4.28 13.24
CA PHE A 76 -16.85 3.57 14.48
C PHE A 76 -16.92 4.53 15.68
N PRO A 77 -17.82 5.54 15.65
CA PRO A 77 -17.88 6.57 16.70
C PRO A 77 -18.15 5.99 18.09
N GLU A 78 -18.84 4.86 18.16
CA GLU A 78 -19.16 4.15 19.41
C GLU A 78 -17.92 3.57 20.11
N THR A 79 -16.80 3.47 19.41
CA THR A 79 -15.54 2.96 19.96
C THR A 79 -14.63 4.06 20.50
N LEU A 80 -14.96 5.34 20.23
CA LEU A 80 -14.17 6.46 20.70
C LEU A 80 -14.46 6.73 22.20
N PRO A 81 -13.43 7.10 22.99
CA PRO A 81 -13.65 7.54 24.37
C PRO A 81 -14.47 8.83 24.39
N ALA A 82 -15.36 8.99 25.38
CA ALA A 82 -16.19 10.20 25.53
C ALA A 82 -15.31 11.46 25.67
N SER A 83 -14.21 11.34 26.42
CA SER A 83 -13.15 12.35 26.54
C SER A 83 -11.80 11.67 26.63
N LEU A 84 -10.75 12.34 26.17
CA LEU A 84 -9.36 11.90 26.30
C LEU A 84 -8.49 13.15 26.49
N ASP A 85 -7.80 13.23 27.62
CA ASP A 85 -6.83 14.30 27.87
C ASP A 85 -5.61 14.08 26.95
N PRO A 86 -5.24 15.04 26.09
CA PRO A 86 -4.08 14.91 25.21
C PRO A 86 -2.74 15.13 25.93
N THR A 87 -2.73 15.70 27.13
CA THR A 87 -1.51 16.12 27.87
C THR A 87 -0.47 15.02 28.06
N PRO A 88 -0.84 13.76 28.37
CA PRO A 88 0.14 12.69 28.58
C PRO A 88 0.84 12.20 27.29
N TYR A 89 0.39 12.57 26.10
CA TYR A 89 0.88 12.04 24.84
C TYR A 89 1.92 12.94 24.20
N ALA A 90 3.13 12.43 24.03
CA ALA A 90 4.28 13.18 23.52
C ALA A 90 4.25 13.42 21.99
N SER A 91 3.31 12.79 21.27
CA SER A 91 3.11 12.96 19.81
C SER A 91 1.64 12.88 19.44
N VAL A 92 1.30 13.36 18.23
CA VAL A 92 -0.06 13.22 17.68
C VAL A 92 -0.37 11.74 17.43
N ASP A 93 0.60 10.96 16.99
CA ASP A 93 0.39 9.54 16.69
C ASP A 93 0.02 8.75 17.95
N THR A 94 0.77 8.93 19.07
CA THR A 94 0.45 8.24 20.33
C THR A 94 -0.90 8.64 20.89
N PHE A 95 -1.31 9.89 20.69
CA PHE A 95 -2.65 10.38 21.06
C PHE A 95 -3.73 9.74 20.16
N LEU A 96 -3.50 9.69 18.85
CA LEU A 96 -4.41 9.08 17.89
C LEU A 96 -4.57 7.57 18.16
N ASP A 97 -3.46 6.90 18.52
CA ASP A 97 -3.45 5.50 18.93
C ASP A 97 -4.36 5.26 20.14
N ALA A 98 -4.33 6.15 21.13
CA ALA A 98 -5.18 6.07 22.30
C ALA A 98 -6.66 6.36 21.96
N LEU A 99 -6.94 7.34 21.07
CA LEU A 99 -8.29 7.63 20.60
C LEU A 99 -8.95 6.43 19.93
N THR A 100 -8.20 5.67 19.12
CA THR A 100 -8.71 4.55 18.32
C THR A 100 -8.49 3.17 18.95
N ALA A 101 -7.97 3.11 20.19
CA ALA A 101 -7.54 1.89 20.85
C ALA A 101 -8.62 0.79 20.90
N THR A 102 -9.88 1.16 21.17
CA THR A 102 -11.01 0.19 21.23
C THR A 102 -11.28 -0.44 19.87
N ALA A 103 -11.34 0.36 18.79
CA ALA A 103 -11.54 -0.17 17.45
C ALA A 103 -10.36 -1.05 17.00
N ARG A 104 -9.13 -0.70 17.41
CA ARG A 104 -7.93 -1.51 17.18
C ARG A 104 -8.00 -2.85 17.90
N ALA A 105 -8.38 -2.86 19.17
CA ALA A 105 -8.60 -4.10 19.93
C ALA A 105 -9.67 -5.01 19.29
N GLN A 106 -10.69 -4.40 18.66
CA GLN A 106 -11.73 -5.11 17.90
C GLN A 106 -11.28 -5.47 16.46
N ARG A 107 -10.05 -5.21 16.07
CA ARG A 107 -9.51 -5.42 14.71
C ARG A 107 -10.24 -4.68 13.59
N LYS A 108 -11.04 -3.66 13.92
CA LYS A 108 -11.75 -2.80 12.95
C LYS A 108 -10.85 -1.72 12.36
N ASP A 109 -9.92 -1.19 13.16
CA ASP A 109 -8.90 -0.21 12.77
C ASP A 109 -7.51 -0.70 13.16
N ARG A 110 -6.83 -1.38 12.24
CA ARG A 110 -5.48 -1.88 12.45
C ARG A 110 -4.45 -0.85 12.00
N TYR A 111 -4.42 0.33 12.66
CA TYR A 111 -3.59 1.50 12.32
C TYR A 111 -3.91 2.09 10.94
N PHE A 112 -5.16 1.95 10.49
CA PHE A 112 -5.63 2.56 9.25
C PHE A 112 -5.90 4.06 9.42
N THR A 113 -6.20 4.52 10.64
CA THR A 113 -6.30 5.95 10.95
C THR A 113 -4.94 6.45 11.41
N TYR A 114 -4.34 7.41 10.68
CA TYR A 114 -2.98 7.92 10.91
C TYR A 114 -2.79 9.35 10.39
N LEU A 115 -1.72 10.00 10.85
CA LEU A 115 -1.26 11.30 10.35
C LEU A 115 -0.08 11.10 9.39
N THR A 116 0.02 11.92 8.33
CA THR A 116 1.12 11.88 7.36
C THR A 116 1.37 13.28 6.79
N SER A 117 2.48 13.47 6.05
CA SER A 117 2.77 14.70 5.32
C SER A 117 1.89 14.80 4.06
N ILE A 118 1.27 15.96 3.84
CA ILE A 118 0.52 16.28 2.62
C ILE A 118 1.45 16.21 1.41
N LYS A 119 2.64 16.81 1.54
CA LYS A 119 3.63 16.90 0.46
C LYS A 119 4.08 15.50 0.01
N ASP A 120 4.47 14.65 0.97
CA ASP A 120 5.01 13.33 0.67
C ASP A 120 3.94 12.41 0.09
N GLU A 121 2.72 12.47 0.62
CA GLU A 121 1.64 11.64 0.12
C GLU A 121 1.18 12.08 -1.28
N ASN A 122 1.12 13.38 -1.54
CA ASN A 122 0.82 13.89 -2.88
C ASN A 122 1.88 13.44 -3.90
N ALA A 123 3.17 13.52 -3.55
CA ALA A 123 4.26 13.06 -4.40
C ALA A 123 4.15 11.54 -4.70
N TYR A 124 3.84 10.75 -3.67
CA TYR A 124 3.66 9.31 -3.83
C TYR A 124 2.49 8.97 -4.76
N TYR A 125 1.29 9.49 -4.50
CA TYR A 125 0.12 9.15 -5.31
C TYR A 125 0.20 9.68 -6.75
N ALA A 126 0.82 10.85 -6.96
CA ALA A 126 0.96 11.43 -8.28
C ALA A 126 1.99 10.72 -9.16
N SER A 127 3.10 10.23 -8.58
CA SER A 127 4.23 9.72 -9.35
C SER A 127 4.89 8.45 -8.81
N GLY A 128 4.46 7.94 -7.65
CA GLY A 128 5.15 6.85 -6.98
C GLY A 128 6.49 7.26 -6.35
N SER A 129 6.72 8.56 -6.15
CA SER A 129 7.98 9.06 -5.57
C SER A 129 8.20 8.51 -4.16
N SER A 130 9.37 7.98 -3.92
CA SER A 130 9.81 7.44 -2.63
C SER A 130 11.32 7.53 -2.51
N ALA A 131 11.83 7.60 -1.28
CA ALA A 131 13.25 7.48 -0.98
C ALA A 131 13.52 6.14 -0.31
N GLY A 132 14.53 5.40 -0.76
CA GLY A 132 14.85 4.10 -0.22
C GLY A 132 15.90 3.33 -1.01
N PHE A 133 16.11 2.08 -0.63
CA PHE A 133 16.89 1.12 -1.41
C PHE A 133 16.11 0.63 -2.64
N GLY A 134 14.77 0.70 -2.59
CA GLY A 134 13.90 0.28 -3.67
C GLY A 134 13.75 -1.23 -3.79
N TRP A 135 13.57 -1.90 -2.68
CA TRP A 135 13.22 -3.32 -2.59
C TRP A 135 12.10 -3.56 -1.59
N ARG A 136 11.51 -4.76 -1.66
CA ARG A 136 10.62 -5.27 -0.63
C ARG A 136 11.33 -6.37 0.15
N LEU A 137 11.18 -6.33 1.46
CA LEU A 137 11.76 -7.30 2.38
C LEU A 137 10.69 -8.07 3.13
N ALA A 138 10.92 -9.36 3.32
CA ALA A 138 10.04 -10.21 4.13
C ALA A 138 10.85 -11.24 4.93
N LEU A 139 10.34 -11.54 6.13
CA LEU A 139 10.84 -12.59 7.01
C LEU A 139 10.07 -13.90 6.76
N ASP A 140 10.77 -15.01 6.75
CA ASP A 140 10.15 -16.33 6.85
C ASP A 140 9.92 -16.75 8.32
N SER A 141 9.30 -17.92 8.53
CA SER A 141 9.05 -18.47 9.87
C SER A 141 10.31 -18.79 10.68
N GLY A 142 11.46 -18.86 10.03
CA GLY A 142 12.78 -19.05 10.66
C GLY A 142 13.51 -17.73 10.91
N ALA A 143 12.83 -16.57 10.78
CA ALA A 143 13.40 -15.23 10.89
C ALA A 143 14.55 -14.96 9.91
N ARG A 144 14.54 -15.60 8.74
CA ARG A 144 15.45 -15.28 7.65
C ARG A 144 14.83 -14.18 6.79
N LEU A 145 15.66 -13.20 6.40
CA LEU A 145 15.23 -12.01 5.68
C LEU A 145 15.52 -12.16 4.19
N TYR A 146 14.49 -11.98 3.37
CA TYR A 146 14.57 -12.12 1.91
C TYR A 146 14.14 -10.85 1.19
N VAL A 147 14.77 -10.61 0.04
CA VAL A 147 14.28 -9.67 -0.97
C VAL A 147 13.18 -10.37 -1.76
N THR A 148 11.94 -9.89 -1.61
CA THR A 148 10.81 -10.45 -2.37
C THR A 148 10.62 -9.79 -3.72
N GLU A 149 11.12 -8.56 -3.88
CA GLU A 149 11.13 -7.80 -5.12
C GLU A 149 12.14 -6.66 -5.04
N SER A 150 12.85 -6.37 -6.13
CA SER A 150 13.60 -5.12 -6.33
C SER A 150 13.01 -4.35 -7.51
N PHE A 151 12.88 -3.02 -7.34
CA PHE A 151 12.19 -2.18 -8.30
C PHE A 151 13.12 -1.64 -9.38
N GLU A 152 12.59 -1.52 -10.60
CA GLU A 152 13.28 -0.94 -11.73
C GLU A 152 13.65 0.52 -11.44
N GLY A 153 14.87 0.91 -11.81
CA GLY A 153 15.39 2.25 -11.59
C GLY A 153 15.83 2.56 -10.15
N ALA A 154 15.70 1.60 -9.23
CA ALA A 154 16.06 1.78 -7.82
C ALA A 154 17.46 1.23 -7.48
N PRO A 155 18.09 1.73 -6.37
CA PRO A 155 19.47 1.40 -6.03
C PRO A 155 19.77 -0.08 -5.84
N ALA A 156 18.87 -0.83 -5.19
CA ALA A 156 19.10 -2.24 -4.90
C ALA A 156 19.25 -3.07 -6.19
N LEU A 157 18.34 -2.87 -7.15
CA LEU A 157 18.42 -3.57 -8.43
C LEU A 157 19.68 -3.18 -9.20
N ALA A 158 20.07 -1.89 -9.18
CA ALA A 158 21.30 -1.42 -9.80
C ALA A 158 22.55 -2.02 -9.15
N ALA A 159 22.51 -2.35 -7.85
CA ALA A 159 23.57 -3.05 -7.14
C ALA A 159 23.56 -4.58 -7.37
N GLY A 160 22.69 -5.08 -8.25
CA GLY A 160 22.54 -6.50 -8.54
C GLY A 160 21.87 -7.31 -7.42
N VAL A 161 21.08 -6.66 -6.57
CA VAL A 161 20.28 -7.32 -5.54
C VAL A 161 18.86 -7.48 -6.05
N ASP A 162 18.37 -8.72 -6.12
CA ASP A 162 17.06 -8.99 -6.70
C ASP A 162 16.24 -10.02 -5.91
N ARG A 163 15.03 -10.29 -6.38
CA ARG A 163 14.11 -11.30 -5.84
C ARG A 163 14.83 -12.62 -5.57
N GLY A 164 14.63 -13.15 -4.36
CA GLY A 164 15.21 -14.40 -3.91
C GLY A 164 16.53 -14.24 -3.13
N ALA A 165 17.17 -13.07 -3.16
CA ALA A 165 18.36 -12.82 -2.33
C ALA A 165 18.00 -12.88 -0.85
N GLU A 166 18.76 -13.64 -0.06
CA GLU A 166 18.71 -13.67 1.40
C GLU A 166 19.69 -12.67 1.99
N ILE A 167 19.22 -11.79 2.86
CA ILE A 167 20.06 -10.86 3.61
C ILE A 167 20.52 -11.56 4.87
N LEU A 168 21.84 -11.78 5.01
CA LEU A 168 22.45 -12.49 6.14
C LEU A 168 22.87 -11.53 7.26
N ALA A 169 23.36 -10.32 6.89
CA ALA A 169 23.79 -9.32 7.84
C ALA A 169 23.64 -7.90 7.26
N ILE A 170 23.50 -6.91 8.15
CA ILE A 170 23.31 -5.49 7.85
C ILE A 170 24.27 -4.68 8.72
N GLY A 171 24.92 -3.66 8.16
CA GLY A 171 25.79 -2.73 8.87
C GLY A 171 25.84 -1.36 8.22
N THR A 172 26.45 -0.38 8.88
CA THR A 172 26.75 0.92 8.29
C THR A 172 27.94 0.85 7.35
N SER A 173 28.78 -0.17 7.53
CA SER A 173 29.93 -0.51 6.68
C SER A 173 30.15 -2.03 6.65
N ALA A 174 31.05 -2.50 5.81
CA ALA A 174 31.43 -3.91 5.73
C ALA A 174 32.14 -4.44 7.01
N SER A 175 32.67 -3.55 7.85
CA SER A 175 33.39 -3.90 9.08
C SER A 175 32.48 -4.00 10.32
N ASP A 176 31.24 -3.52 10.27
CA ASP A 176 30.30 -3.51 11.40
C ASP A 176 29.03 -4.32 11.18
N LEU A 177 29.08 -5.28 10.27
CA LEU A 177 27.95 -6.15 9.94
C LEU A 177 27.43 -6.92 11.16
N LYS A 178 26.12 -6.81 11.40
CA LYS A 178 25.38 -7.57 12.40
C LYS A 178 24.45 -8.54 11.69
N THR A 179 24.44 -9.80 12.13
CA THR A 179 23.58 -10.82 11.50
C THR A 179 22.10 -10.48 11.68
N VAL A 180 21.28 -10.82 10.67
CA VAL A 180 19.82 -10.65 10.73
C VAL A 180 19.25 -11.35 11.97
N SER A 181 19.76 -12.56 12.31
CA SER A 181 19.33 -13.28 13.50
C SER A 181 19.63 -12.51 14.80
N SER A 182 20.82 -11.87 14.93
CA SER A 182 21.12 -11.06 16.11
C SER A 182 20.23 -9.82 16.22
N LEU A 183 19.98 -9.13 15.09
CA LEU A 183 19.11 -7.95 15.04
C LEU A 183 17.65 -8.31 15.37
N TYR A 184 17.17 -9.42 14.83
CA TYR A 184 15.81 -9.92 15.09
C TYR A 184 15.61 -10.32 16.56
N ASN A 185 16.57 -11.03 17.14
CA ASN A 185 16.52 -11.48 18.54
C ASN A 185 16.73 -10.36 19.55
N ALA A 186 17.31 -9.22 19.13
CA ALA A 186 17.37 -8.02 19.97
C ALA A 186 16.00 -7.39 20.21
N GLY A 187 15.00 -7.80 19.44
CA GLY A 187 13.57 -7.47 19.62
C GLY A 187 13.13 -6.19 18.96
N GLY A 188 11.81 -6.01 18.95
CA GLY A 188 11.15 -4.79 18.50
C GLY A 188 11.53 -4.36 17.08
N SER A 189 11.97 -3.13 16.98
CA SER A 189 12.28 -2.44 15.73
C SER A 189 13.73 -2.61 15.27
N VAL A 190 14.60 -3.25 16.06
CA VAL A 190 16.07 -3.24 15.84
C VAL A 190 16.47 -3.67 14.44
N LEU A 191 15.78 -4.67 13.88
CA LEU A 191 16.06 -5.14 12.52
C LEU A 191 15.65 -4.10 11.45
N SER A 192 14.47 -3.49 11.57
CA SER A 192 14.04 -2.43 10.64
C SER A 192 14.87 -1.16 10.79
N ASP A 193 15.26 -0.82 12.03
CA ASP A 193 16.08 0.35 12.32
C ASP A 193 17.51 0.22 11.78
N ALA A 194 18.02 -1.01 11.68
CA ALA A 194 19.33 -1.28 11.05
C ALA A 194 19.38 -0.85 9.57
N LEU A 195 18.21 -0.79 8.89
CA LEU A 195 18.10 -0.29 7.51
C LEU A 195 18.25 1.24 7.42
N GLY A 196 18.20 1.94 8.56
CA GLY A 196 18.34 3.39 8.65
C GLY A 196 17.16 4.18 8.10
N PRO A 197 17.18 5.52 8.27
CA PRO A 197 16.08 6.39 7.85
C PRO A 197 15.86 6.34 6.33
N ASN A 198 14.63 6.60 5.88
CA ASN A 198 14.27 6.67 4.46
C ASN A 198 14.64 8.04 3.86
N THR A 199 15.94 8.35 3.92
CA THR A 199 16.52 9.59 3.42
C THR A 199 17.56 9.27 2.36
N ALA A 200 17.50 9.93 1.21
CA ALA A 200 18.51 9.83 0.17
C ALA A 200 19.90 10.09 0.75
N GLY A 201 20.91 9.32 0.29
CA GLY A 201 22.27 9.36 0.81
C GLY A 201 22.54 8.40 1.98
N THR A 202 21.53 7.80 2.60
CA THR A 202 21.72 6.79 3.65
C THR A 202 22.31 5.50 3.04
N ALA A 203 23.56 5.17 3.36
CA ALA A 203 24.25 3.97 2.91
C ALA A 203 24.17 2.84 3.94
N ARG A 204 24.06 1.59 3.47
CA ARG A 204 24.20 0.36 4.28
C ARG A 204 24.98 -0.69 3.52
N ALA A 205 25.80 -1.44 4.26
CA ALA A 205 26.44 -2.65 3.78
C ALA A 205 25.55 -3.85 4.11
N PHE A 206 25.41 -4.75 3.15
CA PHE A 206 24.60 -5.98 3.27
C PHE A 206 25.47 -7.18 2.92
N GLN A 207 25.50 -8.17 3.77
CA GLN A 207 25.96 -9.51 3.38
C GLN A 207 24.77 -10.27 2.82
N LEU A 208 24.85 -10.70 1.58
CA LEU A 208 23.77 -11.36 0.83
C LEU A 208 24.18 -12.78 0.45
N ARG A 209 23.18 -13.65 0.28
CA ARG A 209 23.30 -14.94 -0.37
C ARG A 209 22.26 -15.05 -1.47
N ASP A 210 22.70 -15.28 -2.71
CA ASP A 210 21.87 -15.49 -3.88
C ASP A 210 22.47 -16.60 -4.78
N ALA A 211 21.98 -16.74 -6.00
CA ALA A 211 22.49 -17.72 -6.97
C ALA A 211 23.98 -17.52 -7.30
N GLY A 212 24.51 -16.31 -7.12
CA GLY A 212 25.94 -15.99 -7.31
C GLY A 212 26.81 -16.30 -6.09
N GLY A 213 26.23 -16.81 -5.00
CA GLY A 213 26.93 -17.12 -3.75
C GLY A 213 26.78 -16.04 -2.68
N THR A 214 27.68 -16.06 -1.70
CA THR A 214 27.68 -15.07 -0.61
C THR A 214 28.62 -13.92 -0.94
N ARG A 215 28.12 -12.68 -0.84
CA ARG A 215 28.87 -11.45 -1.14
C ARG A 215 28.44 -10.31 -0.23
N ILE A 216 29.26 -9.27 -0.16
CA ILE A 216 28.93 -8.01 0.50
C ILE A 216 28.70 -6.95 -0.56
N VAL A 217 27.60 -6.21 -0.45
CA VAL A 217 27.29 -5.04 -1.30
C VAL A 217 26.98 -3.85 -0.42
N THR A 218 27.36 -2.66 -0.88
CA THR A 218 26.92 -1.40 -0.27
C THR A 218 25.86 -0.79 -1.17
N VAL A 219 24.69 -0.49 -0.60
CA VAL A 219 23.60 0.18 -1.30
C VAL A 219 23.33 1.51 -0.61
N THR A 220 23.23 2.58 -1.40
CA THR A 220 22.88 3.92 -0.90
C THR A 220 21.45 4.24 -1.31
N LYS A 221 20.62 4.63 -0.35
CA LYS A 221 19.24 5.08 -0.61
C LYS A 221 19.24 6.30 -1.54
N SER A 222 18.34 6.31 -2.49
CA SER A 222 18.09 7.48 -3.36
C SER A 222 16.59 7.65 -3.55
N ASP A 223 16.21 8.81 -4.07
CA ASP A 223 14.87 8.99 -4.60
C ASP A 223 14.70 8.12 -5.85
N PHE A 224 13.56 7.47 -5.95
CA PHE A 224 13.15 6.69 -7.11
C PHE A 224 11.64 6.80 -7.32
N THR A 225 11.17 6.46 -8.52
CA THR A 225 9.76 6.42 -8.87
C THR A 225 9.30 4.98 -8.98
N LEU A 226 8.31 4.60 -8.19
CA LEU A 226 7.73 3.26 -8.23
C LEU A 226 6.78 3.12 -9.41
N THR A 227 7.13 2.24 -10.35
CA THR A 227 6.29 1.90 -11.51
C THR A 227 5.19 0.93 -11.06
N PRO A 228 3.88 1.32 -11.12
CA PRO A 228 2.79 0.49 -10.59
C PRO A 228 2.63 -0.86 -11.27
N VAL A 229 2.76 -0.90 -12.60
CA VAL A 229 2.81 -2.15 -13.38
C VAL A 229 4.26 -2.38 -13.75
N SER A 230 4.85 -3.46 -13.22
CA SER A 230 6.27 -3.78 -13.43
C SER A 230 6.61 -3.91 -14.91
N SER A 231 7.70 -3.28 -15.37
CA SER A 231 8.22 -3.52 -16.71
C SER A 231 8.92 -4.88 -16.85
N ARG A 232 9.24 -5.52 -15.72
CA ARG A 232 9.90 -6.84 -15.67
C ARG A 232 8.89 -7.99 -15.58
N TYR A 233 7.84 -7.83 -14.78
CA TYR A 233 6.84 -8.87 -14.49
C TYR A 233 5.49 -8.55 -15.11
N GLY A 234 5.21 -7.29 -15.35
CA GLY A 234 4.00 -6.58 -15.68
C GLY A 234 2.97 -7.26 -16.53
N ALA A 235 2.50 -6.60 -17.59
CA ALA A 235 1.50 -7.20 -18.48
C ALA A 235 2.17 -8.16 -19.47
N GLN A 236 1.71 -9.42 -19.48
CA GLN A 236 2.19 -10.43 -20.44
C GLN A 236 1.08 -11.42 -20.83
N ILE A 237 1.24 -12.06 -21.99
CA ILE A 237 0.44 -13.21 -22.41
C ILE A 237 1.23 -14.48 -22.10
N ILE A 238 0.72 -15.28 -21.19
CA ILE A 238 1.30 -16.59 -20.85
C ILE A 238 0.64 -17.65 -21.72
N SER A 239 1.44 -18.48 -22.38
CA SER A 239 0.98 -19.67 -23.08
C SER A 239 1.25 -20.92 -22.26
N ASP A 240 0.21 -21.67 -21.90
CA ASP A 240 0.30 -22.90 -21.12
C ASP A 240 -0.78 -23.90 -21.56
N ALA A 241 -0.43 -25.18 -21.69
CA ALA A 241 -1.33 -26.25 -22.11
C ALA A 241 -2.15 -25.91 -23.39
N GLY A 242 -1.54 -25.20 -24.34
CA GLY A 242 -2.19 -24.83 -25.62
C GLY A 242 -3.19 -23.67 -25.51
N GLN A 243 -3.31 -23.02 -24.35
CA GLN A 243 -4.17 -21.88 -24.11
C GLN A 243 -3.36 -20.62 -23.78
N ARG A 244 -3.97 -19.44 -23.97
CA ARG A 244 -3.37 -18.14 -23.66
C ARG A 244 -4.09 -17.51 -22.47
N TYR A 245 -3.30 -16.92 -21.58
CA TYR A 245 -3.74 -16.26 -20.35
C TYR A 245 -3.17 -14.84 -20.30
N GLY A 246 -3.99 -13.87 -19.93
CA GLY A 246 -3.49 -12.54 -19.59
C GLY A 246 -2.97 -12.54 -18.17
N TYR A 247 -1.76 -12.01 -17.96
CA TYR A 247 -1.19 -11.81 -16.63
C TYR A 247 -0.85 -10.35 -16.44
N VAL A 248 -1.26 -9.77 -15.32
CA VAL A 248 -0.87 -8.41 -14.89
C VAL A 248 -0.47 -8.43 -13.42
N ASN A 249 0.73 -7.90 -13.13
CA ASN A 249 1.18 -7.61 -11.76
C ASN A 249 1.00 -6.13 -11.48
N LEU A 250 0.17 -5.79 -10.50
CA LEU A 250 -0.05 -4.43 -10.03
C LEU A 250 0.49 -4.27 -8.62
N ARG A 251 1.48 -3.39 -8.43
CA ARG A 251 2.20 -3.15 -7.17
C ARG A 251 1.47 -2.24 -6.21
N THR A 252 0.73 -1.26 -6.75
CA THR A 252 0.00 -0.24 -5.98
C THR A 252 -0.98 0.49 -6.87
N PHE A 253 -2.05 1.05 -6.27
CA PHE A 253 -3.10 1.80 -6.96
C PHE A 253 -2.83 3.31 -6.87
N ILE A 254 -1.89 3.80 -7.68
CA ILE A 254 -1.54 5.24 -7.81
C ILE A 254 -1.89 5.76 -9.20
N ASP A 255 -1.80 7.08 -9.41
CA ASP A 255 -2.24 7.74 -10.65
C ASP A 255 -1.58 7.22 -11.92
N THR A 256 -0.29 6.96 -11.84
CA THR A 256 0.50 6.43 -12.96
C THR A 256 0.12 5.00 -13.36
N ALA A 257 -0.74 4.31 -12.59
CA ALA A 257 -1.25 2.98 -12.96
C ALA A 257 -2.28 3.04 -14.10
N ASP A 258 -3.04 4.14 -14.27
CA ASP A 258 -4.10 4.24 -15.29
C ASP A 258 -3.60 3.92 -16.70
N PRO A 259 -2.62 4.63 -17.28
CA PRO A 259 -2.15 4.35 -18.63
C PRO A 259 -1.55 2.95 -18.77
N ALA A 260 -0.86 2.45 -17.76
CA ALA A 260 -0.24 1.13 -17.78
C ALA A 260 -1.29 0.00 -17.76
N LEU A 261 -2.33 0.13 -16.93
CA LEU A 261 -3.45 -0.80 -16.90
C LEU A 261 -4.22 -0.82 -18.23
N ARG A 262 -4.51 0.36 -18.80
CA ARG A 262 -5.18 0.44 -20.11
C ARG A 262 -4.35 -0.23 -21.21
N ALA A 263 -3.04 -0.03 -21.23
CA ALA A 263 -2.15 -0.69 -22.19
C ALA A 263 -2.16 -2.22 -22.01
N ALA A 264 -2.08 -2.72 -20.77
CA ALA A 264 -2.14 -4.14 -20.44
C ALA A 264 -3.45 -4.78 -20.94
N PHE A 265 -4.58 -4.17 -20.63
CA PHE A 265 -5.88 -4.70 -21.00
C PHE A 265 -6.18 -4.58 -22.51
N ALA A 266 -5.64 -3.54 -23.17
CA ALA A 266 -5.68 -3.45 -24.65
C ALA A 266 -4.93 -4.64 -25.30
N GLN A 267 -3.76 -5.00 -24.75
CA GLN A 267 -3.00 -6.18 -25.19
C GLN A 267 -3.80 -7.47 -24.98
N PHE A 268 -4.44 -7.65 -23.81
CA PHE A 268 -5.27 -8.84 -23.52
C PHE A 268 -6.45 -8.93 -24.46
N ARG A 269 -7.14 -7.80 -24.70
CA ARG A 269 -8.26 -7.75 -25.64
C ARG A 269 -7.83 -8.07 -27.08
N ALA A 270 -6.73 -7.50 -27.55
CA ALA A 270 -6.21 -7.77 -28.88
C ALA A 270 -5.80 -9.25 -29.05
N ALA A 271 -5.31 -9.88 -28.00
CA ALA A 271 -4.98 -11.30 -27.97
C ALA A 271 -6.21 -12.20 -27.82
N GLY A 272 -7.41 -11.66 -27.56
CA GLY A 272 -8.65 -12.42 -27.35
C GLY A 272 -8.63 -13.33 -26.13
N VAL A 273 -7.85 -12.98 -25.07
CA VAL A 273 -7.78 -13.79 -23.86
C VAL A 273 -8.99 -13.52 -22.96
N THR A 274 -9.56 -14.60 -22.41
CA THR A 274 -10.73 -14.58 -21.52
C THR A 274 -10.43 -15.17 -20.13
N ASN A 275 -9.21 -15.63 -19.91
CA ASN A 275 -8.73 -16.12 -18.62
C ASN A 275 -7.60 -15.19 -18.16
N ILE A 276 -7.80 -14.52 -17.03
CA ILE A 276 -6.92 -13.45 -16.57
C ILE A 276 -6.34 -13.81 -15.19
N ILE A 277 -5.04 -13.58 -15.02
CA ILE A 277 -4.35 -13.60 -13.74
C ILE A 277 -4.08 -12.14 -13.35
N VAL A 278 -4.60 -11.74 -12.20
CA VAL A 278 -4.35 -10.44 -11.59
C VAL A 278 -3.48 -10.68 -10.36
N ASP A 279 -2.20 -10.35 -10.47
CA ASP A 279 -1.26 -10.55 -9.37
C ASP A 279 -1.19 -9.29 -8.49
N LEU A 280 -1.82 -9.38 -7.33
CA LEU A 280 -1.90 -8.34 -6.31
C LEU A 280 -1.09 -8.73 -5.05
N ARG A 281 -0.22 -9.75 -5.15
CA ARG A 281 0.67 -10.07 -4.03
C ARG A 281 1.47 -8.83 -3.65
N TYR A 282 1.61 -8.55 -2.36
CA TYR A 282 2.30 -7.39 -1.79
C TYR A 282 1.66 -6.01 -2.08
N ASN A 283 0.48 -5.94 -2.70
CA ASN A 283 -0.19 -4.67 -2.98
C ASN A 283 -1.11 -4.29 -1.81
N GLY A 284 -0.69 -3.29 -1.01
CA GLY A 284 -1.43 -2.79 0.16
C GLY A 284 -2.66 -1.95 -0.18
N GLY A 285 -2.82 -1.56 -1.44
CA GLY A 285 -3.97 -0.78 -1.88
C GLY A 285 -3.60 0.51 -2.61
N GLY A 286 -4.28 1.60 -2.26
CA GLY A 286 -4.14 2.93 -2.82
C GLY A 286 -5.47 3.57 -3.20
N LEU A 287 -5.50 4.26 -4.31
CA LEU A 287 -6.64 5.07 -4.76
C LEU A 287 -7.82 4.22 -5.23
N VAL A 288 -8.99 4.43 -4.64
CA VAL A 288 -10.24 3.71 -4.98
C VAL A 288 -10.56 3.87 -6.47
N ARG A 289 -10.43 5.07 -7.04
CA ARG A 289 -10.70 5.32 -8.47
C ARG A 289 -9.83 4.49 -9.42
N VAL A 290 -8.61 4.12 -9.03
CA VAL A 290 -7.74 3.23 -9.82
C VAL A 290 -8.19 1.77 -9.69
N ALA A 291 -8.72 1.37 -8.52
CA ALA A 291 -9.34 0.07 -8.34
C ALA A 291 -10.66 -0.05 -9.14
N GLU A 292 -11.46 1.02 -9.19
CA GLU A 292 -12.65 1.11 -10.04
C GLU A 292 -12.28 1.01 -11.53
N LEU A 293 -11.22 1.69 -11.96
CA LEU A 293 -10.71 1.54 -13.34
C LEU A 293 -10.33 0.08 -13.63
N MET A 294 -9.59 -0.58 -12.74
CA MET A 294 -9.20 -1.98 -12.91
C MET A 294 -10.43 -2.90 -12.97
N SER A 295 -11.43 -2.65 -12.12
CA SER A 295 -12.70 -3.37 -12.15
C SER A 295 -13.46 -3.14 -13.46
N ASN A 296 -13.47 -1.91 -13.98
CA ASN A 296 -14.07 -1.59 -15.27
C ASN A 296 -13.33 -2.26 -16.42
N LEU A 297 -12.00 -2.35 -16.37
CA LEU A 297 -11.19 -3.04 -17.38
C LEU A 297 -11.45 -4.56 -17.40
N LEU A 298 -11.75 -5.17 -16.25
CA LEU A 298 -12.19 -6.57 -16.11
C LEU A 298 -13.69 -6.76 -16.44
N GLY A 299 -14.44 -5.68 -16.64
CA GLY A 299 -15.89 -5.68 -16.66
C GLY A 299 -16.52 -5.51 -18.05
N ALA A 300 -15.91 -5.93 -19.17
CA ALA A 300 -16.47 -5.69 -20.51
C ALA A 300 -17.89 -6.28 -20.71
N ASN A 301 -18.25 -7.33 -19.99
CA ASN A 301 -19.57 -7.95 -20.00
C ASN A 301 -20.49 -7.48 -18.85
N ARG A 302 -20.12 -6.43 -18.12
CA ARG A 302 -20.95 -5.81 -17.09
C ARG A 302 -21.82 -4.73 -17.69
N ALA A 303 -23.09 -4.71 -17.30
CA ALA A 303 -24.00 -3.63 -17.67
C ALA A 303 -23.69 -2.38 -16.83
N THR A 304 -23.91 -1.20 -17.40
CA THR A 304 -23.75 0.07 -16.68
C THR A 304 -24.81 0.32 -15.60
N SER A 305 -25.78 -0.57 -15.47
CA SER A 305 -26.75 -0.64 -14.37
C SER A 305 -26.36 -1.62 -13.27
N GLU A 306 -25.31 -2.42 -13.46
CA GLU A 306 -24.82 -3.36 -12.43
C GLU A 306 -23.94 -2.63 -11.44
N VAL A 307 -24.20 -2.87 -10.16
CA VAL A 307 -23.48 -2.23 -9.05
C VAL A 307 -22.08 -2.83 -8.90
N MET A 308 -21.05 -2.00 -8.95
CA MET A 308 -19.69 -2.39 -8.61
C MET A 308 -19.50 -2.42 -7.09
N SER A 309 -19.92 -1.33 -6.43
CA SER A 309 -19.74 -1.20 -4.98
C SER A 309 -20.74 -0.21 -4.36
N TYR A 310 -20.87 -0.35 -3.06
CA TYR A 310 -21.49 0.67 -2.20
C TYR A 310 -20.43 1.21 -1.25
N THR A 311 -20.36 2.54 -1.16
CA THR A 311 -19.62 3.28 -0.15
C THR A 311 -20.58 3.72 0.94
N THR A 312 -20.38 3.27 2.18
CA THR A 312 -21.31 3.52 3.28
C THR A 312 -20.60 4.20 4.44
N PHE A 313 -20.97 5.42 4.74
CA PHE A 313 -20.50 6.20 5.89
C PHE A 313 -21.32 5.87 7.14
N ARG A 314 -20.88 6.39 8.30
CA ARG A 314 -21.65 6.38 9.54
C ARG A 314 -23.01 7.06 9.34
N SER A 315 -23.99 6.75 10.21
CA SER A 315 -25.39 7.20 10.02
C SER A 315 -25.53 8.71 9.85
N GLU A 316 -24.77 9.49 10.63
CA GLU A 316 -24.81 10.97 10.61
C GLU A 316 -24.19 11.58 9.35
N LYS A 317 -23.45 10.78 8.58
CA LYS A 317 -22.84 11.14 7.30
C LYS A 317 -23.46 10.36 6.12
N SER A 318 -24.65 9.77 6.30
CA SER A 318 -25.30 8.94 5.28
C SER A 318 -25.61 9.68 3.96
N SER A 319 -25.66 11.01 3.97
CA SER A 319 -25.74 11.82 2.76
C SER A 319 -24.51 11.71 1.85
N GLN A 320 -23.39 11.18 2.36
CA GLN A 320 -22.16 10.91 1.61
C GLN A 320 -22.12 9.46 1.06
N ASN A 321 -23.15 8.66 1.32
CA ASN A 321 -23.22 7.30 0.78
C ASN A 321 -23.31 7.35 -0.75
N GLU A 322 -22.57 6.44 -1.39
CA GLU A 322 -22.48 6.37 -2.84
C GLU A 322 -22.71 4.95 -3.36
N THR A 323 -23.28 4.85 -4.54
CA THR A 323 -23.38 3.61 -5.31
C THR A 323 -22.58 3.78 -6.60
N THR A 324 -21.53 3.00 -6.74
CA THR A 324 -20.71 2.98 -7.96
C THR A 324 -21.18 1.85 -8.86
N PHE A 325 -21.41 2.16 -10.13
CA PHE A 325 -21.78 1.19 -11.15
C PHE A 325 -20.59 0.85 -12.06
N PHE A 326 -20.64 -0.31 -12.71
CA PHE A 326 -19.65 -0.62 -13.74
C PHE A 326 -19.74 0.36 -14.91
N ALA A 327 -18.57 0.74 -15.43
CA ALA A 327 -18.41 1.59 -16.60
C ALA A 327 -17.32 1.01 -17.52
N PRO A 328 -17.61 -0.06 -18.29
CA PRO A 328 -16.63 -0.71 -19.15
C PRO A 328 -15.91 0.29 -20.06
N GLN A 329 -14.61 0.09 -20.22
CA GLN A 329 -13.71 0.94 -20.99
C GLN A 329 -13.45 0.36 -22.37
N PRO A 330 -12.97 1.13 -23.35
CA PRO A 330 -12.64 0.60 -24.68
C PRO A 330 -11.63 -0.57 -24.66
N GLN A 331 -10.78 -0.63 -23.63
CA GLN A 331 -9.77 -1.69 -23.45
C GLN A 331 -10.30 -2.88 -22.64
N SER A 332 -11.50 -2.81 -22.10
CA SER A 332 -12.05 -3.84 -21.21
C SER A 332 -12.10 -5.21 -21.87
N VAL A 333 -11.87 -6.23 -21.05
CA VAL A 333 -12.01 -7.64 -21.37
C VAL A 333 -13.21 -8.24 -20.63
N ALA A 334 -13.81 -9.30 -21.17
CA ALA A 334 -14.87 -10.09 -20.56
C ALA A 334 -14.31 -11.43 -20.07
N PRO A 335 -13.71 -11.49 -18.87
CA PRO A 335 -13.12 -12.73 -18.42
C PRO A 335 -14.20 -13.76 -18.10
N THR A 336 -13.95 -15.01 -18.53
CA THR A 336 -14.74 -16.16 -18.10
C THR A 336 -14.32 -16.65 -16.72
N ARG A 337 -13.03 -16.54 -16.42
CA ARG A 337 -12.43 -16.80 -15.10
C ARG A 337 -11.32 -15.80 -14.80
N VAL A 338 -11.21 -15.44 -13.51
CA VAL A 338 -10.13 -14.60 -13.00
C VAL A 338 -9.45 -15.29 -11.82
N ALA A 339 -8.13 -15.40 -11.88
CA ALA A 339 -7.30 -15.81 -10.75
C ALA A 339 -6.65 -14.56 -10.13
N PHE A 340 -7.03 -14.22 -8.91
CA PHE A 340 -6.39 -13.15 -8.13
C PHE A 340 -5.30 -13.77 -7.27
N ILE A 341 -4.03 -13.44 -7.52
CA ILE A 341 -2.94 -13.86 -6.65
C ILE A 341 -2.82 -12.85 -5.50
N GLY A 342 -2.95 -13.34 -4.28
CA GLY A 342 -2.92 -12.52 -3.08
C GLY A 342 -2.09 -13.14 -1.94
N THR A 343 -1.68 -12.26 -1.01
CA THR A 343 -0.96 -12.63 0.22
C THR A 343 -1.50 -11.82 1.40
N GLY A 344 -1.00 -12.05 2.61
CA GLY A 344 -1.31 -11.22 3.78
C GLY A 344 -0.93 -9.74 3.64
N SER A 345 -0.20 -9.36 2.58
CA SER A 345 0.08 -7.96 2.22
C SER A 345 -0.88 -7.40 1.16
N THR A 346 -1.84 -8.19 0.67
CA THR A 346 -2.87 -7.75 -0.29
C THR A 346 -4.03 -7.12 0.50
N ALA A 347 -4.24 -5.81 0.36
CA ALA A 347 -5.18 -5.08 1.21
C ALA A 347 -5.99 -4.01 0.46
N SER A 348 -7.06 -3.51 1.09
CA SER A 348 -7.81 -2.30 0.70
C SER A 348 -8.27 -2.30 -0.76
N ALA A 349 -7.78 -1.40 -1.62
CA ALA A 349 -8.13 -1.31 -3.04
C ALA A 349 -7.92 -2.63 -3.80
N SER A 350 -6.90 -3.43 -3.42
CA SER A 350 -6.72 -4.78 -3.97
C SER A 350 -7.87 -5.71 -3.60
N GLU A 351 -8.29 -5.69 -2.35
CA GLU A 351 -9.41 -6.50 -1.86
C GLU A 351 -10.75 -6.02 -2.42
N PHE A 352 -10.89 -4.70 -2.63
CA PHE A 352 -12.04 -4.10 -3.31
C PHE A 352 -12.23 -4.70 -4.71
N VAL A 353 -11.17 -4.76 -5.54
CA VAL A 353 -11.25 -5.35 -6.88
C VAL A 353 -11.72 -6.81 -6.82
N ILE A 354 -11.18 -7.61 -5.92
CA ILE A 354 -11.58 -9.02 -5.74
C ILE A 354 -13.05 -9.10 -5.32
N ASN A 355 -13.44 -8.33 -4.29
CA ASN A 355 -14.78 -8.34 -3.72
C ASN A 355 -15.87 -7.88 -4.71
N ALA A 356 -15.55 -6.92 -5.58
CA ALA A 356 -16.49 -6.43 -6.60
C ALA A 356 -16.94 -7.52 -7.57
N PHE A 357 -16.10 -8.54 -7.83
CA PHE A 357 -16.43 -9.62 -8.77
C PHE A 357 -17.06 -10.86 -8.11
N ILE A 358 -17.04 -11.00 -6.79
CA ILE A 358 -17.62 -12.17 -6.10
C ILE A 358 -19.09 -12.39 -6.50
N PRO A 359 -20.00 -11.41 -6.49
CA PRO A 359 -21.40 -11.61 -6.85
C PRO A 359 -21.60 -12.07 -8.29
N TYR A 360 -20.71 -11.71 -9.19
CA TYR A 360 -20.87 -11.87 -10.63
C TYR A 360 -20.16 -13.10 -11.20
N LEU A 361 -18.97 -13.41 -10.70
CA LEU A 361 -18.16 -14.51 -11.19
C LEU A 361 -18.27 -15.76 -10.30
N ARG A 362 -18.67 -15.60 -9.04
CA ARG A 362 -18.83 -16.71 -8.10
C ARG A 362 -17.55 -17.56 -8.03
N ALA A 363 -17.65 -18.85 -8.21
CA ALA A 363 -16.49 -19.76 -8.26
C ALA A 363 -15.52 -19.51 -9.42
N ASN A 364 -15.85 -18.62 -10.37
CA ASN A 364 -14.94 -18.20 -11.45
C ASN A 364 -14.06 -16.99 -11.07
N ALA A 365 -14.23 -16.41 -9.87
CA ALA A 365 -13.28 -15.50 -9.25
C ALA A 365 -12.53 -16.28 -8.16
N GLY A 366 -11.28 -16.67 -8.41
CA GLY A 366 -10.47 -17.46 -7.49
C GLY A 366 -9.41 -16.64 -6.78
N LEU A 367 -9.26 -16.82 -5.45
CA LEU A 367 -8.13 -16.30 -4.68
C LEU A 367 -7.03 -17.35 -4.61
N ILE A 368 -5.85 -17.00 -5.10
CA ILE A 368 -4.69 -17.89 -5.20
C ILE A 368 -3.58 -17.37 -4.28
N GLY A 369 -2.88 -18.27 -3.59
CA GLY A 369 -1.77 -17.90 -2.70
C GLY A 369 -2.11 -18.09 -1.23
N THR A 370 -2.23 -17.01 -0.48
CA THR A 370 -2.65 -17.02 0.93
C THR A 370 -3.86 -16.11 1.14
N ASN A 371 -4.36 -16.05 2.38
CA ASN A 371 -5.43 -15.10 2.71
C ASN A 371 -4.94 -13.66 2.55
N THR A 372 -5.87 -12.75 2.28
CA THR A 372 -5.60 -11.33 2.19
C THR A 372 -5.58 -10.66 3.57
N TYR A 373 -5.22 -9.39 3.62
CA TYR A 373 -5.04 -8.65 4.88
C TYR A 373 -6.35 -8.43 5.63
N GLY A 374 -7.42 -8.02 4.94
CA GLY A 374 -8.71 -7.70 5.55
C GLY A 374 -8.86 -6.22 5.93
N LYS A 375 -8.84 -5.31 4.95
CA LYS A 375 -9.14 -3.88 5.12
C LYS A 375 -10.39 -3.50 4.31
N PRO A 376 -11.61 -3.83 4.80
CA PRO A 376 -12.87 -3.56 4.08
C PRO A 376 -13.33 -2.10 4.19
N VAL A 377 -12.48 -1.21 4.64
CA VAL A 377 -12.80 0.19 4.97
C VAL A 377 -11.94 1.15 4.17
N GLY A 378 -12.50 2.33 3.89
CA GLY A 378 -11.81 3.40 3.21
C GLY A 378 -11.59 4.62 4.09
N GLN A 379 -10.65 5.45 3.66
CA GLN A 379 -10.20 6.62 4.38
C GLN A 379 -10.51 7.88 3.58
N ILE A 380 -10.92 8.94 4.28
CA ILE A 380 -10.87 10.30 3.75
C ILE A 380 -9.57 10.98 4.17
N ALA A 381 -9.15 11.98 3.40
CA ALA A 381 -8.02 12.83 3.71
C ALA A 381 -8.53 14.18 4.23
N LEU A 382 -8.05 14.58 5.39
CA LEU A 382 -8.35 15.87 6.02
C LEU A 382 -7.05 16.60 6.22
N ASP A 383 -6.91 17.77 5.59
CA ASP A 383 -5.66 18.51 5.51
C ASP A 383 -5.61 19.68 6.47
N ARG A 384 -4.46 19.88 7.12
CA ARG A 384 -4.07 21.07 7.83
C ARG A 384 -2.81 21.63 7.18
N ALA A 385 -2.99 22.33 6.08
CA ALA A 385 -1.92 22.75 5.18
C ALA A 385 -0.78 23.52 5.86
N ALA A 386 -1.10 24.36 6.86
CA ALA A 386 -0.09 25.13 7.59
C ALA A 386 0.94 24.25 8.33
N CYS A 387 0.57 23.03 8.68
CA CYS A 387 1.41 22.09 9.43
C CYS A 387 1.96 20.95 8.55
N ASP A 388 1.66 20.94 7.25
CA ASP A 388 1.87 19.81 6.35
C ASP A 388 1.24 18.51 6.88
N ASP A 389 0.15 18.63 7.64
CA ASP A 389 -0.55 17.49 8.23
C ASP A 389 -1.72 17.02 7.35
N ARG A 390 -1.73 15.75 7.00
CA ARG A 390 -2.88 15.04 6.43
C ARG A 390 -3.32 13.94 7.38
N LEU A 391 -4.52 14.07 7.94
CA LEU A 391 -5.15 13.00 8.68
C LEU A 391 -5.88 12.06 7.71
N ARG A 392 -5.45 10.82 7.66
CA ARG A 392 -6.19 9.72 7.06
C ARG A 392 -7.08 9.10 8.12
N VAL A 393 -8.39 9.30 8.02
CA VAL A 393 -9.36 8.74 8.95
C VAL A 393 -10.25 7.72 8.24
N ILE A 394 -10.43 6.54 8.86
CA ILE A 394 -11.45 5.59 8.39
C ILE A 394 -12.81 6.26 8.49
N ALA A 395 -13.49 6.45 7.34
CA ALA A 395 -14.76 7.15 7.29
C ALA A 395 -15.89 6.31 6.68
N PHE A 396 -15.57 5.30 5.87
CA PHE A 396 -16.58 4.52 5.16
C PHE A 396 -16.20 3.04 5.04
N ALA A 397 -17.22 2.20 4.93
CA ALA A 397 -17.13 0.81 4.55
C ALA A 397 -17.36 0.63 3.05
N LEU A 398 -16.67 -0.36 2.45
CA LEU A 398 -16.85 -0.75 1.06
C LEU A 398 -17.55 -2.11 0.99
N GLN A 399 -18.63 -2.19 0.22
CA GLN A 399 -19.43 -3.39 0.06
C GLN A 399 -19.64 -3.69 -1.43
N ASN A 400 -19.71 -4.97 -1.81
CA ASN A 400 -20.04 -5.40 -3.16
C ASN A 400 -21.55 -5.29 -3.46
N ALA A 401 -21.96 -5.69 -4.66
CA ALA A 401 -23.38 -5.64 -5.09
C ALA A 401 -24.32 -6.43 -4.17
N SER A 402 -23.84 -7.46 -3.46
CA SER A 402 -24.59 -8.24 -2.48
C SER A 402 -24.51 -7.67 -1.06
N ARG A 403 -24.03 -6.44 -0.88
CA ARG A 403 -23.80 -5.78 0.43
C ARG A 403 -22.81 -6.51 1.34
N GLN A 404 -21.93 -7.34 0.77
CA GLN A 404 -20.88 -8.02 1.53
C GLN A 404 -19.63 -7.14 1.57
N GLY A 405 -19.09 -6.91 2.78
CA GLY A 405 -17.93 -6.03 2.99
C GLY A 405 -17.28 -6.22 4.36
N ALA A 406 -17.68 -7.22 5.15
CA ALA A 406 -17.18 -7.42 6.52
C ALA A 406 -15.97 -8.39 6.57
N TYR A 407 -15.08 -8.35 5.58
CA TYR A 407 -13.92 -9.26 5.48
C TYR A 407 -12.71 -8.76 6.30
N TYR A 408 -12.90 -8.38 7.56
CA TYR A 408 -11.80 -7.91 8.43
C TYR A 408 -10.70 -8.95 8.67
N ASP A 409 -11.00 -10.23 8.48
CA ASP A 409 -10.03 -11.33 8.55
C ASP A 409 -9.57 -11.83 7.17
N GLY A 410 -9.71 -11.01 6.13
CA GLY A 410 -9.34 -11.32 4.75
C GLY A 410 -10.44 -12.02 3.95
N LEU A 411 -10.18 -12.19 2.66
CA LEU A 411 -11.18 -12.65 1.68
C LEU A 411 -11.27 -14.17 1.53
N ALA A 412 -10.37 -14.96 2.12
CA ALA A 412 -10.34 -16.41 1.91
C ALA A 412 -11.63 -17.14 2.31
N THR A 413 -12.38 -16.59 3.27
CA THR A 413 -13.68 -17.14 3.70
C THR A 413 -14.87 -16.59 2.91
N THR A 414 -14.67 -15.52 2.13
CA THR A 414 -15.70 -14.84 1.35
C THR A 414 -15.71 -15.29 -0.10
N VAL A 415 -14.53 -15.55 -0.67
CA VAL A 415 -14.36 -16.04 -2.04
C VAL A 415 -14.72 -17.52 -2.12
N GLU A 416 -15.56 -17.92 -3.09
CA GLU A 416 -16.03 -19.30 -3.23
C GLU A 416 -14.92 -20.27 -3.64
N ALA A 417 -13.99 -19.84 -4.48
CA ALA A 417 -12.86 -20.64 -4.94
C ALA A 417 -11.54 -20.07 -4.40
N THR A 418 -10.79 -20.89 -3.66
CA THR A 418 -9.47 -20.49 -3.16
C THR A 418 -8.47 -21.61 -3.39
N CYS A 419 -7.24 -21.26 -3.80
CA CYS A 419 -6.14 -22.19 -4.02
C CYS A 419 -4.90 -21.76 -3.24
N ARG A 420 -4.50 -22.56 -2.27
CA ARG A 420 -3.28 -22.29 -1.48
C ARG A 420 -2.06 -22.49 -2.36
N ALA A 421 -1.17 -21.50 -2.39
CA ALA A 421 0.11 -21.56 -3.07
C ALA A 421 1.20 -20.87 -2.27
N ALA A 422 2.45 -21.29 -2.43
CA ALA A 422 3.60 -20.62 -1.86
C ALA A 422 3.97 -19.38 -2.69
N ASP A 423 4.58 -18.39 -2.03
CA ASP A 423 5.32 -17.34 -2.71
C ASP A 423 6.74 -17.85 -3.00
N ASP A 424 6.92 -18.38 -4.19
CA ASP A 424 8.18 -19.01 -4.62
C ASP A 424 9.16 -17.95 -5.15
N LEU A 425 10.20 -17.67 -4.36
CA LEU A 425 11.23 -16.71 -4.72
C LEU A 425 12.27 -17.25 -5.70
N GLY A 426 12.20 -18.52 -6.07
CA GLY A 426 13.13 -19.18 -7.02
C GLY A 426 12.87 -18.79 -8.47
N TYR A 427 11.70 -18.20 -8.76
CA TYR A 427 11.30 -17.79 -10.11
C TYR A 427 10.76 -16.37 -10.14
N PRO A 428 10.85 -15.69 -11.29
CA PRO A 428 10.18 -14.39 -11.49
C PRO A 428 8.65 -14.50 -11.32
N MET A 429 8.02 -13.43 -10.87
CA MET A 429 6.56 -13.32 -10.88
C MET A 429 6.04 -13.41 -12.32
N GLY A 430 4.96 -14.17 -12.53
CA GLY A 430 4.41 -14.43 -13.87
C GLY A 430 5.10 -15.56 -14.66
N ASP A 431 6.19 -16.12 -14.15
CA ASP A 431 6.78 -17.34 -14.73
C ASP A 431 5.85 -18.53 -14.43
N PRO A 432 5.49 -19.36 -15.44
CA PRO A 432 4.63 -20.55 -15.22
C PRO A 432 5.18 -21.59 -14.24
N ARG A 433 6.47 -21.53 -13.90
CA ARG A 433 7.11 -22.41 -12.91
C ARG A 433 7.00 -21.86 -11.49
N GLU A 434 6.77 -20.54 -11.32
CA GLU A 434 6.57 -19.93 -10.02
C GLU A 434 5.27 -20.47 -9.39
N ALA A 435 5.33 -20.89 -8.12
CA ALA A 435 4.27 -21.70 -7.51
C ALA A 435 2.89 -21.01 -7.50
N SER A 436 2.80 -19.70 -7.21
CA SER A 436 1.51 -18.99 -7.24
C SER A 436 1.00 -18.79 -8.67
N THR A 437 1.89 -18.48 -9.62
CA THR A 437 1.54 -18.39 -11.05
C THR A 437 1.09 -19.76 -11.58
N ARG A 438 1.80 -20.84 -11.23
CA ARG A 438 1.40 -22.20 -11.61
C ARG A 438 0.03 -22.57 -11.06
N SER A 439 -0.21 -22.30 -9.78
CA SER A 439 -1.51 -22.55 -9.14
C SER A 439 -2.64 -21.73 -9.77
N ALA A 440 -2.36 -20.49 -10.18
CA ALA A 440 -3.33 -19.65 -10.90
C ALA A 440 -3.68 -20.24 -12.27
N LEU A 441 -2.69 -20.70 -13.03
CA LEU A 441 -2.89 -21.38 -14.33
C LEU A 441 -3.69 -22.68 -14.15
N ASP A 442 -3.36 -23.49 -13.14
CA ASP A 442 -4.08 -24.74 -12.85
C ASP A 442 -5.55 -24.49 -12.47
N TYR A 443 -5.80 -23.46 -11.63
CA TYR A 443 -7.16 -23.02 -11.32
C TYR A 443 -7.93 -22.59 -12.58
N LEU A 444 -7.32 -21.78 -13.45
CA LEU A 444 -7.95 -21.33 -14.71
C LEU A 444 -8.25 -22.49 -15.66
N GLN A 445 -7.46 -23.57 -15.60
CA GLN A 445 -7.68 -24.82 -16.33
C GLN A 445 -8.71 -25.75 -15.69
N GLY A 446 -9.29 -25.37 -14.54
CA GLY A 446 -10.29 -26.17 -13.83
C GLY A 446 -9.71 -27.33 -13.01
N LYS A 447 -8.40 -27.36 -12.77
CA LYS A 447 -7.77 -28.37 -11.91
C LYS A 447 -8.11 -28.12 -10.43
N SER A 448 -8.17 -29.20 -9.67
CA SER A 448 -8.36 -29.14 -8.23
C SER A 448 -7.12 -28.61 -7.50
N CYS A 449 -7.32 -27.93 -6.37
CA CYS A 449 -6.25 -27.42 -5.52
C CYS A 449 -6.63 -27.50 -4.04
N THR A 450 -5.64 -27.36 -3.17
CA THR A 450 -5.88 -27.25 -1.72
C THR A 450 -6.43 -25.85 -1.40
N ARG A 451 -7.54 -25.77 -0.67
CA ARG A 451 -8.15 -24.49 -0.27
C ARG A 451 -7.27 -23.73 0.74
N ILE A 452 -7.36 -22.41 0.70
CA ILE A 452 -6.82 -21.55 1.76
C ILE A 452 -7.70 -21.71 2.99
N THR A 453 -7.07 -21.98 4.16
CA THR A 453 -7.78 -22.09 5.44
C THR A 453 -7.69 -20.80 6.22
N ALA A 454 -8.74 -20.45 6.98
CA ALA A 454 -8.80 -19.23 7.80
C ALA A 454 -7.67 -19.16 8.85
N SER A 455 -7.19 -20.29 9.34
CA SER A 455 -6.12 -20.38 10.33
C SER A 455 -4.77 -19.83 9.83
N ALA A 456 -4.57 -19.70 8.52
CA ALA A 456 -3.37 -19.09 7.94
C ALA A 456 -3.37 -17.55 7.98
N ALA A 457 -4.51 -16.92 8.31
CA ALA A 457 -4.68 -15.47 8.33
C ALA A 457 -4.24 -14.81 9.66
N ALA A 458 -4.18 -15.57 10.75
CA ALA A 458 -4.05 -15.01 12.11
C ALA A 458 -2.61 -14.59 12.49
N THR A 459 -1.61 -14.78 11.64
CA THR A 459 -0.19 -14.56 12.01
C THR A 459 0.41 -13.24 11.55
N SER A 460 -0.35 -12.34 10.92
CA SER A 460 0.20 -11.09 10.38
C SER A 460 -0.03 -9.83 11.22
N ASP A 461 -0.58 -9.95 12.44
CA ASP A 461 -1.03 -8.79 13.21
C ASP A 461 -0.37 -8.69 14.58
N THR A 462 0.93 -8.43 14.61
CA THR A 462 1.59 -7.92 15.82
C THR A 462 2.52 -6.78 15.46
N GLY A 463 1.95 -5.61 15.31
CA GLY A 463 2.63 -4.37 15.63
C GLY A 463 2.85 -4.35 17.14
N GLY A 464 4.05 -4.70 17.59
CA GLY A 464 4.50 -4.55 18.96
C GLY A 464 4.15 -5.71 19.91
N SER A 465 5.18 -6.41 20.30
CA SER A 465 5.32 -7.35 21.45
C SER A 465 4.96 -8.81 21.21
N ALA A 466 6.03 -9.60 21.29
CA ALA A 466 6.09 -11.03 21.66
C ALA A 466 5.26 -12.02 20.82
N MET A 467 5.94 -12.58 19.82
CA MET A 467 5.54 -13.85 19.21
C MET A 467 5.64 -14.98 20.24
N THR A 468 4.50 -15.48 20.71
CA THR A 468 4.46 -16.79 21.36
C THR A 468 4.63 -17.89 20.30
N ARG A 469 5.70 -18.66 20.43
CA ARG A 469 5.97 -19.87 19.64
C ARG A 469 4.85 -20.89 19.83
N ALA A 470 4.06 -21.13 18.78
CA ALA A 470 3.29 -22.36 18.66
C ALA A 470 4.11 -23.39 17.89
N ALA A 471 4.28 -24.57 18.46
CA ALA A 471 5.04 -25.67 17.91
C ALA A 471 4.47 -26.11 16.55
N ALA A 472 5.34 -26.10 15.52
CA ALA A 472 5.03 -26.58 14.19
C ALA A 472 5.17 -28.09 14.12
N THR A 473 4.10 -28.80 13.83
CA THR A 473 4.14 -30.21 13.39
C THR A 473 4.51 -30.28 11.90
N THR A 474 5.44 -31.17 11.61
CA THR A 474 6.04 -31.45 10.31
C THR A 474 5.00 -31.92 9.28
N ALA A 475 4.56 -31.01 8.40
CA ALA A 475 4.04 -31.32 7.08
C ALA A 475 4.54 -30.19 6.16
N SER A 476 4.98 -30.54 4.93
CA SER A 476 5.55 -29.62 3.92
C SER A 476 4.87 -28.24 3.94
N MET A 477 5.38 -27.33 4.73
CA MET A 477 4.81 -25.99 4.90
C MET A 477 5.28 -25.15 3.72
N ALA A 478 4.34 -24.72 2.88
CA ALA A 478 4.55 -23.56 2.03
C ALA A 478 5.08 -22.44 2.94
N VAL A 479 6.30 -21.96 2.69
CA VAL A 479 6.95 -20.96 3.54
C VAL A 479 6.14 -19.67 3.46
N THR A 480 5.36 -19.39 4.49
CA THR A 480 4.64 -18.12 4.62
C THR A 480 5.65 -17.05 5.03
N ARG A 481 5.77 -15.99 4.24
CA ARG A 481 6.62 -14.84 4.55
C ARG A 481 5.77 -13.67 5.00
N GLN A 482 6.27 -12.94 5.99
CA GLN A 482 5.66 -11.72 6.50
C GLN A 482 6.50 -10.52 6.07
N ALA A 483 5.87 -9.49 5.51
CA ALA A 483 6.54 -8.25 5.16
C ALA A 483 7.26 -7.67 6.39
N LEU A 484 8.53 -7.29 6.24
CA LEU A 484 9.21 -6.48 7.26
C LEU A 484 8.59 -5.08 7.20
N LEU A 485 8.09 -4.59 8.33
CA LEU A 485 7.51 -3.24 8.40
C LEU A 485 8.45 -2.33 9.20
N PRO A 486 8.54 -1.05 8.83
CA PRO A 486 9.20 -0.05 9.67
C PRO A 486 8.53 0.02 11.03
N SER A 487 9.30 0.32 12.05
CA SER A 487 8.81 0.53 13.41
C SER A 487 8.34 1.97 13.60
N GLY A 488 7.23 2.12 14.33
CA GLY A 488 6.74 3.40 14.79
C GLY A 488 5.99 4.25 13.76
N PRO A 489 5.70 5.51 14.11
CA PRO A 489 4.82 6.40 13.35
C PRO A 489 5.44 6.92 12.04
N GLY A 490 6.74 6.74 11.83
CA GLY A 490 7.49 7.30 10.70
C GLY A 490 7.37 6.55 9.37
N MET A 491 6.35 5.72 9.16
CA MET A 491 6.11 5.08 7.85
C MET A 491 5.80 6.12 6.78
N THR A 492 6.54 6.04 5.66
CA THR A 492 6.23 6.87 4.48
C THR A 492 4.93 6.43 3.82
N PRO A 493 4.27 7.30 3.02
CA PRO A 493 3.08 6.89 2.25
C PRO A 493 3.32 5.65 1.39
N ALA A 494 4.48 5.56 0.74
CA ALA A 494 4.87 4.40 -0.05
C ALA A 494 4.96 3.10 0.79
N GLN A 495 5.51 3.16 2.00
CA GLN A 495 5.61 2.00 2.90
C GLN A 495 4.25 1.52 3.42
N ARG A 496 3.26 2.41 3.51
CA ARG A 496 1.90 2.04 3.90
C ARG A 496 1.15 1.27 2.82
N GLU A 497 1.34 1.66 1.56
CA GLU A 497 0.66 1.05 0.40
C GLU A 497 1.49 -0.08 -0.24
N VAL A 498 2.76 -0.19 0.11
CA VAL A 498 3.71 -1.17 -0.42
C VAL A 498 4.41 -1.87 0.75
N PRO A 499 3.74 -2.83 1.42
CA PRO A 499 4.30 -3.52 2.58
C PRO A 499 5.67 -4.15 2.29
N GLY A 500 6.61 -3.93 3.20
CA GLY A 500 7.99 -4.40 3.07
C GLY A 500 8.94 -3.47 2.31
N LEU A 501 8.48 -2.30 1.85
CA LEU A 501 9.32 -1.33 1.13
C LEU A 501 10.37 -0.67 2.06
N PHE A 502 11.63 -0.65 1.59
CA PHE A 502 12.74 0.05 2.23
C PHE A 502 13.69 0.68 1.21
#